data_a931180057afe6f9257824d0f339f479
#
_entry.id   a931180057afe6f9257824d0f339f479
#
_cell.length_a   1.000
_cell.length_b   1.000
_cell.length_c   1.000
_cell.angle_alpha   90.00
_cell.angle_beta   90.00
_cell.angle_gamma   90.00
#
_symmetry.space_group_name_H-M   'P 1'
#
loop_
_entity.id
_entity.type
_entity.pdbx_description
1 polymer ?
#
loop_
_entity_poly.entity_id
_entity_poly.type
_entity_poly.pdbx_seq_one_letter_code
_entity_poly.pdbx_strand_id
1 'polypeptide(L)'
;MKVATIKHHGHGGFPEVAQKDSERHRKAGAIVSSVEGAGLLSLSSLREEWSLQEIIRLYEFFEVDTILIEGYKKESYPKVVLLRSAEDVELLQKVENIVAVITWYDAPANLREEYKVFHIIEEKLYIDWFLQTVRSAK
;
A
#
# COMPACT_ATOMS: atom_id res chain seq x y z
N MET A 1 -10.57 -4.99 13.41
CA MET A 1 -9.34 -4.29 12.97
C MET A 1 -9.74 -3.24 11.93
N LYS A 2 -9.38 -1.98 12.16
CA LYS A 2 -9.61 -0.87 11.22
C LYS A 2 -8.39 -0.77 10.30
N VAL A 3 -8.60 -0.91 8.99
CA VAL A 3 -7.53 -0.92 7.98
C VAL A 3 -7.64 0.31 7.12
N ALA A 4 -6.52 0.98 6.87
CA ALA A 4 -6.38 2.01 5.86
C ALA A 4 -5.48 1.52 4.71
N THR A 5 -5.60 2.15 3.55
CA THR A 5 -4.77 1.80 2.39
C THR A 5 -4.16 3.05 1.77
N ILE A 6 -2.91 2.95 1.33
CA ILE A 6 -2.22 3.96 0.54
C ILE A 6 -1.74 3.29 -0.75
N LYS A 7 -2.04 3.90 -1.90
CA LYS A 7 -1.54 3.44 -3.19
C LYS A 7 -0.69 4.54 -3.82
N HIS A 8 0.56 4.22 -4.14
CA HIS A 8 1.46 5.10 -4.88
C HIS A 8 1.31 4.90 -6.39
N HIS A 9 1.02 5.96 -7.10
CA HIS A 9 0.94 5.95 -8.56
C HIS A 9 2.31 6.31 -9.16
N GLY A 10 3.19 5.31 -9.30
CA GLY A 10 4.61 5.50 -9.65
C GLY A 10 4.90 5.76 -11.14
N HIS A 11 3.89 5.77 -12.01
CA HIS A 11 4.09 5.92 -13.46
C HIS A 11 3.84 7.34 -14.00
N GLY A 12 3.75 8.33 -13.10
CA GLY A 12 3.43 9.71 -13.46
C GLY A 12 1.95 9.92 -13.82
N GLY A 13 1.54 11.18 -13.90
CA GLY A 13 0.14 11.55 -14.12
C GLY A 13 -0.68 11.64 -12.83
N PHE A 14 -1.86 12.22 -12.93
CA PHE A 14 -2.77 12.33 -11.81
C PHE A 14 -3.57 11.03 -11.65
N PRO A 15 -3.76 10.53 -10.41
CA PRO A 15 -4.75 9.49 -10.17
C PRO A 15 -6.11 9.98 -10.63
N GLU A 16 -6.90 9.10 -11.25
CA GLU A 16 -8.27 9.45 -11.67
C GLU A 16 -9.10 9.85 -10.45
N VAL A 17 -9.41 11.13 -10.37
CA VAL A 17 -10.33 11.68 -9.35
C VAL A 17 -11.59 12.13 -10.08
N ALA A 18 -12.60 11.31 -10.04
CA ALA A 18 -13.83 11.46 -10.79
C ALA A 18 -14.80 12.47 -10.16
N GLN A 19 -14.39 13.76 -9.99
CA GLN A 19 -15.35 14.79 -9.58
C GLN A 19 -15.08 16.13 -10.26
N LYS A 20 -15.99 16.51 -11.18
CA LYS A 20 -15.86 17.70 -12.03
C LYS A 20 -15.78 19.02 -11.24
N ASP A 21 -16.48 19.14 -10.12
CA ASP A 21 -16.55 20.40 -9.37
C ASP A 21 -15.32 20.60 -8.46
N SER A 22 -14.82 19.57 -7.80
CA SER A 22 -13.57 19.65 -7.01
C SER A 22 -12.37 19.98 -7.90
N GLU A 23 -12.35 19.51 -9.14
CA GLU A 23 -11.33 19.89 -10.11
C GLU A 23 -11.42 21.36 -10.53
N ARG A 24 -12.63 21.90 -10.64
CA ARG A 24 -12.83 23.35 -10.92
C ARG A 24 -12.30 24.21 -9.78
N HIS A 25 -12.53 23.81 -8.52
CA HIS A 25 -11.97 24.51 -7.35
C HIS A 25 -10.45 24.49 -7.37
N ARG A 26 -9.86 23.35 -7.67
CA ARG A 26 -8.39 23.19 -7.80
C ARG A 26 -7.83 24.08 -8.91
N LYS A 27 -8.45 24.10 -10.09
CA LYS A 27 -8.06 24.99 -11.21
C LYS A 27 -8.18 26.47 -10.85
N ALA A 28 -9.09 26.83 -9.95
CA ALA A 28 -9.25 28.18 -9.43
C ALA A 28 -8.23 28.54 -8.32
N GLY A 29 -7.32 27.62 -7.94
CA GLY A 29 -6.24 27.87 -7.01
C GLY A 29 -6.45 27.28 -5.60
N ALA A 30 -7.48 26.46 -5.38
CA ALA A 30 -7.62 25.77 -4.09
C ALA A 30 -6.51 24.72 -3.92
N ILE A 31 -5.74 24.83 -2.84
CA ILE A 31 -4.68 23.88 -2.50
C ILE A 31 -5.23 22.58 -1.88
N VAL A 32 -6.43 22.64 -1.30
CA VAL A 32 -7.18 21.50 -0.78
C VAL A 32 -8.64 21.68 -1.18
N SER A 33 -9.26 20.62 -1.65
CA SER A 33 -10.71 20.58 -1.89
C SER A 33 -11.28 19.28 -1.33
N SER A 34 -12.49 19.34 -0.80
CA SER A 34 -13.18 18.16 -0.30
C SER A 34 -14.63 18.14 -0.74
N VAL A 35 -15.18 16.93 -0.84
CA VAL A 35 -16.60 16.69 -1.08
C VAL A 35 -17.06 15.69 -0.03
N GLU A 36 -18.13 16.04 0.66
CA GLU A 36 -18.79 15.17 1.65
C GLU A 36 -20.23 14.91 1.21
N GLY A 37 -20.68 13.68 1.43
CA GLY A 37 -22.07 13.28 1.21
C GLY A 37 -22.32 11.86 1.69
N ALA A 38 -23.44 11.66 2.36
CA ALA A 38 -23.85 10.36 2.91
C ALA A 38 -22.78 9.68 3.78
N GLY A 39 -21.97 10.45 4.51
CA GLY A 39 -20.89 9.95 5.36
C GLY A 39 -19.59 9.60 4.60
N LEU A 40 -19.52 9.80 3.30
CA LEU A 40 -18.32 9.67 2.50
C LEU A 40 -17.64 11.04 2.36
N LEU A 41 -16.40 11.15 2.82
CA LEU A 41 -15.53 12.30 2.60
C LEU A 41 -14.45 11.95 1.57
N SER A 42 -14.42 12.70 0.46
CA SER A 42 -13.33 12.68 -0.51
C SER A 42 -12.53 13.96 -0.39
N LEU A 43 -11.21 13.83 -0.22
CA LEU A 43 -10.29 14.94 -0.08
C LEU A 43 -9.21 14.88 -1.16
N SER A 44 -8.96 16.01 -1.80
CA SER A 44 -7.93 16.19 -2.82
C SER A 44 -7.01 17.35 -2.43
N SER A 45 -5.72 17.12 -2.39
CA SER A 45 -4.71 18.14 -2.15
C SER A 45 -3.56 18.01 -3.13
N LEU A 46 -3.12 19.13 -3.70
CA LEU A 46 -2.03 19.18 -4.66
C LEU A 46 -0.82 19.87 -4.02
N ARG A 47 0.34 19.22 -4.14
CA ARG A 47 1.67 19.73 -3.80
C ARG A 47 2.66 19.29 -4.88
N GLU A 48 3.88 19.84 -4.84
CA GLU A 48 4.97 19.35 -5.69
C GLU A 48 5.28 17.88 -5.42
N GLU A 49 5.33 17.51 -4.14
CA GLU A 49 5.58 16.13 -3.70
C GLU A 49 4.88 15.84 -2.37
N TRP A 50 4.44 14.60 -2.19
CA TRP A 50 3.96 14.04 -0.96
C TRP A 50 4.89 12.93 -0.49
N SER A 51 5.53 13.09 0.66
CA SER A 51 6.24 11.98 1.30
C SER A 51 5.25 10.97 1.89
N LEU A 52 5.66 9.70 1.96
CA LEU A 52 4.84 8.66 2.59
C LEU A 52 4.53 9.00 4.06
N GLN A 53 5.50 9.58 4.79
CA GLN A 53 5.35 9.98 6.18
C GLN A 53 4.28 11.05 6.36
N GLU A 54 4.18 12.02 5.46
CA GLU A 54 3.13 13.05 5.51
C GLU A 54 1.75 12.44 5.27
N ILE A 55 1.63 11.49 4.33
CA ILE A 55 0.38 10.78 4.08
C ILE A 55 -0.03 9.94 5.30
N ILE A 56 0.91 9.23 5.93
CA ILE A 56 0.66 8.45 7.15
C ILE A 56 0.14 9.35 8.28
N ARG A 57 0.71 10.55 8.47
CA ARG A 57 0.23 11.51 9.48
C ARG A 57 -1.22 11.94 9.26
N LEU A 58 -1.68 12.06 8.01
CA LEU A 58 -3.09 12.34 7.74
C LEU A 58 -4.00 11.20 8.22
N TYR A 59 -3.50 9.96 8.24
CA TYR A 59 -4.26 8.78 8.66
C TYR A 59 -4.33 8.61 10.19
N GLU A 60 -3.48 9.29 10.96
CA GLU A 60 -3.55 9.32 12.42
C GLU A 60 -4.92 9.82 12.93
N PHE A 61 -5.54 10.74 12.19
CA PHE A 61 -6.88 11.24 12.49
C PHE A 61 -7.95 10.15 12.50
N PHE A 62 -7.78 9.07 11.75
CA PHE A 62 -8.79 8.02 11.58
C PHE A 62 -8.67 6.86 12.59
N GLU A 63 -7.69 6.93 13.51
CA GLU A 63 -7.45 5.89 14.53
C GLU A 63 -7.45 4.47 13.94
N VAL A 64 -6.68 4.26 12.87
CA VAL A 64 -6.58 2.96 12.20
C VAL A 64 -5.63 2.02 12.94
N ASP A 65 -5.88 0.73 12.86
CA ASP A 65 -5.03 -0.30 13.46
C ASP A 65 -3.81 -0.61 12.60
N THR A 66 -3.94 -0.51 11.28
CA THR A 66 -2.87 -0.79 10.31
C THR A 66 -3.10 -0.05 9.00
N ILE A 67 -2.01 0.23 8.31
CA ILE A 67 -2.02 0.84 6.98
C ILE A 67 -1.36 -0.13 6.00
N LEU A 68 -2.09 -0.52 4.95
CA LEU A 68 -1.55 -1.29 3.82
C LEU A 68 -1.09 -0.33 2.74
N ILE A 69 0.18 -0.46 2.33
CA ILE A 69 0.79 0.47 1.38
C ILE A 69 1.17 -0.30 0.11
N GLU A 70 0.62 0.10 -1.02
CA GLU A 70 1.01 -0.39 -2.34
C GLU A 70 2.01 0.58 -2.99
N GLY A 71 3.16 0.08 -3.42
CA GLY A 71 4.26 0.88 -3.95
C GLY A 71 5.29 1.25 -2.88
N TYR A 72 5.94 2.41 -3.01
CA TYR A 72 6.96 2.90 -2.08
C TYR A 72 8.07 1.88 -1.77
N LYS A 73 8.60 1.20 -2.80
CA LYS A 73 9.55 0.07 -2.68
C LYS A 73 10.81 0.41 -1.89
N LYS A 74 11.22 1.69 -1.90
CA LYS A 74 12.46 2.17 -1.26
C LYS A 74 12.30 2.47 0.24
N GLU A 75 11.07 2.57 0.73
CA GLU A 75 10.82 2.83 2.15
C GLU A 75 11.17 1.59 2.99
N SER A 76 11.61 1.77 4.22
CA SER A 76 12.10 0.69 5.09
C SER A 76 11.01 -0.09 5.84
N TYR A 77 9.73 0.13 5.55
CA TYR A 77 8.63 -0.58 6.19
C TYR A 77 8.63 -2.09 5.87
N PRO A 78 8.09 -2.95 6.76
CA PRO A 78 7.93 -4.38 6.49
C PRO A 78 7.16 -4.63 5.20
N LYS A 79 7.68 -5.51 4.35
CA LYS A 79 7.14 -5.75 3.01
C LYS A 79 6.72 -7.19 2.79
N VAL A 80 5.56 -7.35 2.19
CA VAL A 80 5.17 -8.60 1.53
C VAL A 80 5.43 -8.42 0.04
N VAL A 81 6.29 -9.25 -0.54
CA VAL A 81 6.63 -9.18 -1.97
C VAL A 81 5.78 -10.16 -2.75
N LEU A 82 5.19 -9.68 -3.85
CA LEU A 82 4.35 -10.47 -4.73
C LEU A 82 5.14 -10.86 -5.99
N LEU A 83 5.34 -12.16 -6.23
CA LEU A 83 6.05 -12.69 -7.39
C LEU A 83 5.07 -13.43 -8.30
N ARG A 84 4.75 -12.84 -9.45
CA ARG A 84 3.83 -13.43 -10.43
C ARG A 84 4.51 -14.47 -11.30
N SER A 85 5.80 -14.29 -11.55
CA SER A 85 6.62 -15.21 -12.34
C SER A 85 8.00 -15.40 -11.69
N ALA A 86 8.77 -16.39 -12.16
CA ALA A 86 10.12 -16.63 -11.67
C ALA A 86 11.09 -15.47 -11.96
N GLU A 87 10.81 -14.67 -13.00
CA GLU A 87 11.62 -13.48 -13.35
C GLU A 87 11.48 -12.37 -12.30
N ASP A 88 10.36 -12.32 -11.57
CA ASP A 88 10.13 -11.32 -10.53
C ASP A 88 11.04 -11.50 -9.29
N VAL A 89 11.78 -12.62 -9.19
CA VAL A 89 12.71 -12.90 -8.07
C VAL A 89 13.76 -11.79 -7.90
N GLU A 90 14.14 -11.11 -8.97
CA GLU A 90 15.04 -9.97 -8.89
C GLU A 90 14.52 -8.82 -8.01
N LEU A 91 13.20 -8.74 -7.75
CA LEU A 91 12.62 -7.75 -6.85
C LEU A 91 13.13 -7.93 -5.42
N LEU A 92 13.41 -9.16 -4.99
CA LEU A 92 13.88 -9.47 -3.64
C LEU A 92 15.25 -8.84 -3.35
N GLN A 93 16.07 -8.62 -4.39
CA GLN A 93 17.37 -7.95 -4.26
C GLN A 93 17.25 -6.41 -4.26
N LYS A 94 16.09 -5.87 -4.65
CA LYS A 94 15.85 -4.44 -4.83
C LYS A 94 15.06 -3.80 -3.69
N VAL A 95 14.58 -4.62 -2.74
CA VAL A 95 13.77 -4.16 -1.62
C VAL A 95 14.31 -4.71 -0.30
N GLU A 96 14.15 -3.94 0.76
CA GLU A 96 14.59 -4.28 2.10
C GLU A 96 13.39 -4.63 3.00
N ASN A 97 13.68 -5.28 4.13
CA ASN A 97 12.71 -5.62 5.16
C ASN A 97 11.54 -6.49 4.66
N ILE A 98 11.89 -7.55 3.93
CA ILE A 98 10.93 -8.54 3.43
C ILE A 98 10.50 -9.44 4.59
N VAL A 99 9.21 -9.46 4.91
CA VAL A 99 8.63 -10.29 5.98
C VAL A 99 7.92 -11.52 5.44
N ALA A 100 7.47 -11.50 4.19
CA ALA A 100 6.93 -12.65 3.49
C ALA A 100 6.95 -12.44 1.97
N VAL A 101 6.81 -13.54 1.24
CA VAL A 101 6.68 -13.59 -0.22
C VAL A 101 5.40 -14.34 -0.57
N ILE A 102 4.63 -13.85 -1.54
CA ILE A 102 3.46 -14.56 -2.09
C ILE A 102 3.74 -14.83 -3.57
N THR A 103 3.62 -16.08 -4.02
CA THR A 103 3.93 -16.50 -5.38
C THR A 103 2.69 -17.00 -6.11
N TRP A 104 2.64 -16.82 -7.43
CA TRP A 104 1.66 -17.41 -8.34
C TRP A 104 2.13 -18.74 -8.93
N TYR A 105 3.33 -19.20 -8.57
CA TYR A 105 3.97 -20.41 -9.05
C TYR A 105 4.58 -21.18 -7.88
N ASP A 106 4.92 -22.45 -8.10
CA ASP A 106 5.57 -23.26 -7.09
C ASP A 106 6.98 -22.72 -6.79
N ALA A 107 7.11 -22.16 -5.60
CA ALA A 107 8.36 -21.57 -5.17
C ALA A 107 9.46 -22.63 -5.00
N PRO A 108 10.67 -22.41 -5.53
CA PRO A 108 11.77 -23.32 -5.35
C PRO A 108 12.22 -23.42 -3.90
N ALA A 109 12.91 -24.52 -3.53
CA ALA A 109 13.29 -24.81 -2.15
C ALA A 109 14.15 -23.69 -1.53
N ASN A 110 15.12 -23.17 -2.27
CA ASN A 110 15.99 -22.09 -1.80
C ASN A 110 15.22 -20.82 -1.42
N LEU A 111 14.13 -20.48 -2.12
CA LEU A 111 13.30 -19.33 -1.76
C LEU A 111 12.56 -19.57 -0.43
N ARG A 112 12.10 -20.80 -0.20
CA ARG A 112 11.42 -21.21 1.04
C ARG A 112 12.36 -21.33 2.23
N GLU A 113 13.64 -21.56 2.00
CA GLU A 113 14.69 -21.57 3.04
C GLU A 113 15.02 -20.15 3.52
N GLU A 114 14.98 -19.17 2.60
CA GLU A 114 15.36 -17.79 2.89
C GLU A 114 14.18 -16.93 3.39
N TYR A 115 12.97 -17.17 2.85
CA TYR A 115 11.80 -16.36 3.13
C TYR A 115 10.62 -17.19 3.60
N LYS A 116 9.71 -16.55 4.32
CA LYS A 116 8.36 -17.09 4.54
C LYS A 116 7.57 -16.97 3.25
N VAL A 117 7.28 -18.09 2.60
CA VAL A 117 6.61 -18.11 1.28
C VAL A 117 5.23 -18.73 1.40
N PHE A 118 4.26 -18.08 0.75
CA PHE A 118 2.91 -18.59 0.54
C PHE A 118 2.64 -18.66 -0.97
N HIS A 119 1.81 -19.61 -1.37
CA HIS A 119 1.22 -19.61 -2.71
C HIS A 119 -0.06 -18.77 -2.70
N ILE A 120 -0.39 -18.09 -3.81
CA ILE A 120 -1.55 -17.20 -3.89
C ILE A 120 -2.89 -17.91 -3.56
N ILE A 121 -3.01 -19.21 -3.83
CA ILE A 121 -4.19 -20.00 -3.51
C ILE A 121 -4.35 -20.28 -2.00
N GLU A 122 -3.31 -20.07 -1.21
CA GLU A 122 -3.31 -20.26 0.26
C GLU A 122 -3.84 -19.04 0.99
N GLU A 123 -4.90 -18.42 0.45
CA GLU A 123 -5.41 -17.12 0.92
C GLU A 123 -5.63 -17.08 2.42
N LYS A 124 -6.28 -18.09 2.97
CA LYS A 124 -6.54 -18.15 4.41
C LYS A 124 -5.25 -18.17 5.24
N LEU A 125 -4.22 -18.89 4.79
CA LEU A 125 -2.96 -19.03 5.54
C LEU A 125 -2.21 -17.69 5.61
N TYR A 126 -2.05 -16.98 4.50
CA TYR A 126 -1.32 -15.71 4.53
C TYR A 126 -2.13 -14.59 5.19
N ILE A 127 -3.47 -14.61 5.10
CA ILE A 127 -4.31 -13.65 5.84
C ILE A 127 -4.23 -13.90 7.35
N ASP A 128 -4.36 -15.14 7.81
CA ASP A 128 -4.25 -15.48 9.23
C ASP A 128 -2.86 -15.11 9.78
N TRP A 129 -1.80 -15.41 9.03
CA TRP A 129 -0.44 -15.02 9.39
C TRP A 129 -0.29 -13.49 9.49
N PHE A 130 -0.81 -12.75 8.50
CA PHE A 130 -0.76 -11.29 8.49
C PHE A 130 -1.47 -10.70 9.71
N LEU A 131 -2.67 -11.18 10.01
CA LEU A 131 -3.44 -10.73 11.18
C LEU A 131 -2.71 -10.98 12.49
N GLN A 132 -2.04 -12.14 12.63
CA GLN A 132 -1.23 -12.44 13.81
C GLN A 132 -0.01 -11.50 13.90
N THR A 133 0.69 -11.27 12.78
CA THR A 133 1.86 -10.38 12.71
C THR A 133 1.51 -8.96 13.12
N VAL A 134 0.42 -8.41 12.61
CA VAL A 134 -0.04 -7.05 12.97
C VAL A 134 -0.44 -6.94 14.43
N ARG A 135 -1.08 -7.97 14.99
CA ARG A 135 -1.48 -7.99 16.42
C ARG A 135 -0.28 -8.07 17.36
N SER A 136 0.77 -8.77 16.96
CA SER A 136 2.00 -8.94 17.76
C SER A 136 2.92 -7.72 17.71
N ALA A 137 2.71 -6.81 16.77
CA ALA A 137 3.49 -5.57 16.62
C ALA A 137 2.93 -4.40 17.46
N LYS A 138 1.79 -4.58 18.13
CA LYS A 138 1.20 -3.64 19.10
C LYS A 138 1.71 -3.92 20.51
#